data_d16743fb4c4c99323250776b403ce99f
#
_entry.id   d16743fb4c4c99323250776b403ce99f
#
_cell.length_a   1.000
_cell.length_b   1.000
_cell.length_c   1.000
_cell.angle_alpha   90.00
_cell.angle_beta   90.00
_cell.angle_gamma   90.00
#
_symmetry.space_group_name_H-M   'P 1'
#
loop_
_entity.id
_entity.type
_entity.pdbx_description
1 polymer ?
#
loop_
_entity_poly.entity_id
_entity_poly.type
_entity_poly.pdbx_seq_one_letter_code
_entity_poly.pdbx_strand_id
1 'polypeptide(L)'
;MTAMKVNEVRKIFTGAAAVTVIGSWSDISASPEQPMNIIYIMCDDHSYQTISAYDRTLTNTPNIDRLCDEGYRFTNSFVANSLSGPSRACLLTGKHSHKNGFTDNRDRIFDSNQTTFPKLLKENGYETAVIGKWHLGSEPVGFSHWDILDGQGEYYQPVFICNGDTLLRPGYVTDIITEQTIDWLEKKRDKNKPFCLLVHHKAPHRSWMPDVCDLGSHDHVEFPLPENFEDNYEGRPAASLQEMTIEADMNTAYDLKIADKDGVLIEPEWEWTLGMYRGGTKEGERLRPGRMDHEQQEAWNSYYDPIIEDFRKDSLEGKELAEWKYQRYMRDYCSVIKSVDRNIGHLYEYLEKEGLLENTMIIYTSDQGFFMGEHGFFDKRFMYEESFRTPLIVRLPDRMERKRPGRAETSVYGPNFGKGDYDISEMVQNIDIAPTILEYAGVEIPEEMQGESFLGLMKGTSAKDMKTDTGKGWRDALYYHYYEYPGEHAVRRHYGIRTERYSLMHFYHDTDSWELYDLKNDPLQMHNIYHTPEAAIILPDLMKQLHELQMLYEDPIQ
;
A
#
# COMPACT_ATOMS: atom_id res chain seq x y z
N MET A 1 8.70 47.59 69.50
CA MET A 1 8.40 47.47 70.92
C MET A 1 7.81 46.09 71.16
N THR A 2 8.62 45.31 71.76
CA THR A 2 8.45 44.47 72.94
C THR A 2 7.63 43.15 72.64
N ALA A 3 8.18 42.03 72.51
CA ALA A 3 9.06 41.19 73.36
C ALA A 3 8.31 40.33 74.39
N MET A 4 8.67 39.08 74.38
CA MET A 4 8.76 38.09 75.48
C MET A 4 7.45 37.40 75.94
N LYS A 5 7.42 36.19 76.44
CA LYS A 5 8.33 35.08 76.81
C LYS A 5 7.43 33.86 77.13
N VAL A 6 7.79 32.64 76.75
CA VAL A 6 8.34 31.54 77.59
C VAL A 6 7.47 31.02 78.75
N ASN A 7 7.09 29.76 78.79
CA ASN A 7 7.58 28.57 79.55
C ASN A 7 6.54 27.46 79.67
N GLU A 8 6.96 26.27 79.33
CA GLU A 8 7.14 25.04 80.13
C GLU A 8 6.12 24.68 81.21
N VAL A 9 5.67 23.42 81.18
CA VAL A 9 5.83 22.38 82.23
C VAL A 9 5.32 20.98 81.77
N ARG A 10 6.17 20.05 81.62
CA ARG A 10 6.42 18.66 82.10
C ARG A 10 5.26 17.71 82.43
N LYS A 11 5.37 16.55 81.74
CA LYS A 11 5.37 15.12 82.21
C LYS A 11 4.07 14.52 82.75
N ILE A 12 3.72 13.32 82.21
CA ILE A 12 3.93 12.00 82.84
C ILE A 12 3.54 10.85 81.89
N PHE A 13 4.30 9.76 81.96
CA PHE A 13 4.30 8.48 81.26
C PHE A 13 2.98 7.71 81.25
N THR A 14 2.67 6.99 80.14
CA THR A 14 2.40 5.52 80.18
C THR A 14 2.64 4.92 78.80
N GLY A 15 3.35 3.79 78.74
CA GLY A 15 3.78 3.15 77.53
C GLY A 15 2.70 2.31 76.85
N ALA A 16 2.77 2.32 75.51
CA ALA A 16 2.22 1.26 74.68
C ALA A 16 3.22 1.02 73.54
N ALA A 17 3.64 -0.24 73.41
CA ALA A 17 4.59 -0.69 72.39
C ALA A 17 3.92 -0.56 71.01
N ALA A 18 4.45 0.31 70.16
CA ALA A 18 4.10 0.38 68.74
C ALA A 18 5.04 -0.57 68.00
N VAL A 19 4.48 -1.67 67.48
CA VAL A 19 5.14 -2.54 66.51
C VAL A 19 5.21 -1.75 65.19
N THR A 20 6.40 -1.28 64.84
CA THR A 20 6.67 -0.65 63.55
C THR A 20 6.82 -1.81 62.53
N VAL A 21 5.75 -2.06 61.77
CA VAL A 21 5.85 -2.83 60.54
C VAL A 21 6.53 -1.93 59.52
N ILE A 22 7.82 -2.11 59.31
CA ILE A 22 8.55 -1.58 58.17
C ILE A 22 8.08 -2.39 56.96
N GLY A 23 7.01 -1.97 56.32
CA GLY A 23 6.67 -2.41 54.98
C GLY A 23 7.74 -1.85 54.04
N SER A 24 8.65 -2.71 53.60
CA SER A 24 9.50 -2.39 52.46
C SER A 24 8.56 -2.25 51.23
N TRP A 25 8.27 -1.02 50.87
CA TRP A 25 7.80 -0.72 49.54
C TRP A 25 9.00 -0.99 48.64
N SER A 26 9.05 -2.20 48.07
CA SER A 26 9.81 -2.39 46.87
C SER A 26 9.18 -1.49 45.80
N ASP A 27 9.85 -0.38 45.52
CA ASP A 27 9.67 0.31 44.25
C ASP A 27 9.86 -0.75 43.16
N ILE A 28 8.75 -1.25 42.65
CA ILE A 28 8.73 -1.88 41.34
C ILE A 28 8.99 -0.69 40.40
N SER A 29 10.27 -0.37 40.19
CA SER A 29 10.68 0.40 39.06
C SER A 29 10.23 -0.44 37.87
N ALA A 30 9.11 -0.04 37.23
CA ALA A 30 8.81 -0.50 35.89
C ALA A 30 10.10 -0.27 35.09
N SER A 31 10.74 -1.36 34.66
CA SER A 31 11.84 -1.23 33.70
C SER A 31 11.30 -0.39 32.56
N PRO A 32 12.04 0.64 32.08
CA PRO A 32 11.58 1.42 30.97
C PRO A 32 11.17 0.43 29.87
N GLU A 33 9.90 0.51 29.42
CA GLU A 33 9.42 -0.31 28.31
C GLU A 33 10.43 -0.15 27.18
N GLN A 34 11.02 -1.25 26.76
CA GLN A 34 11.97 -1.17 25.64
C GLN A 34 11.22 -0.63 24.43
N PRO A 35 11.80 0.35 23.72
CA PRO A 35 11.18 0.92 22.53
C PRO A 35 10.84 -0.21 21.53
N MET A 36 9.69 -0.11 20.89
CA MET A 36 9.16 -1.16 20.03
C MET A 36 9.63 -0.94 18.59
N ASN A 37 10.01 -2.01 17.91
CA ASN A 37 10.43 -1.98 16.52
C ASN A 37 9.25 -1.88 15.56
N ILE A 38 9.53 -1.43 14.34
CA ILE A 38 8.55 -1.27 13.26
C ILE A 38 9.12 -1.86 11.98
N ILE A 39 8.35 -2.71 11.33
CA ILE A 39 8.59 -3.15 9.95
C ILE A 39 7.37 -2.76 9.13
N TYR A 40 7.58 -1.96 8.10
CA TYR A 40 6.56 -1.54 7.15
C TYR A 40 6.86 -2.16 5.79
N ILE A 41 6.01 -3.09 5.35
CA ILE A 41 6.13 -3.83 4.10
C ILE A 41 5.12 -3.26 3.12
N MET A 42 5.59 -2.78 1.97
CA MET A 42 4.75 -2.24 0.92
C MET A 42 5.09 -2.88 -0.41
N CYS A 43 4.09 -3.43 -1.06
CA CYS A 43 4.18 -3.89 -2.44
C CYS A 43 3.72 -2.80 -3.40
N ASP A 44 4.19 -2.86 -4.64
CA ASP A 44 3.85 -1.92 -5.70
C ASP A 44 2.76 -2.53 -6.59
N ASP A 45 1.57 -1.93 -6.61
CA ASP A 45 0.41 -2.41 -7.36
C ASP A 45 -0.20 -3.74 -6.86
N HIS A 46 -0.16 -4.04 -5.56
CA HIS A 46 -0.76 -5.27 -5.04
C HIS A 46 -2.24 -5.07 -4.72
N SER A 47 -3.12 -5.57 -5.60
CA SER A 47 -4.57 -5.57 -5.38
C SER A 47 -4.94 -6.40 -4.15
N TYR A 48 -5.83 -5.88 -3.30
CA TYR A 48 -6.36 -6.61 -2.15
C TYR A 48 -7.08 -7.91 -2.56
N GLN A 49 -7.66 -7.96 -3.75
CA GLN A 49 -8.37 -9.13 -4.30
C GLN A 49 -7.45 -10.33 -4.57
N THR A 50 -6.14 -10.10 -4.64
CA THR A 50 -5.14 -11.15 -4.85
C THR A 50 -4.38 -11.51 -3.56
N ILE A 51 -5.00 -11.27 -2.42
CA ILE A 51 -4.57 -11.75 -1.09
C ILE A 51 -5.67 -12.64 -0.54
N SER A 52 -5.38 -13.92 -0.31
CA SER A 52 -6.41 -14.90 0.06
C SER A 52 -7.09 -14.63 1.40
N ALA A 53 -6.48 -13.84 2.28
CA ALA A 53 -7.15 -13.31 3.47
C ALA A 53 -8.30 -12.35 3.14
N TYR A 54 -8.27 -11.65 2.00
CA TYR A 54 -9.34 -10.76 1.53
C TYR A 54 -10.29 -11.45 0.55
N ASP A 55 -9.76 -12.16 -0.44
CA ASP A 55 -10.53 -12.90 -1.44
C ASP A 55 -9.80 -14.20 -1.83
N ARG A 56 -10.50 -15.33 -1.78
CA ARG A 56 -9.94 -16.67 -2.05
C ARG A 56 -10.18 -17.16 -3.47
N THR A 57 -10.70 -16.31 -4.34
CA THR A 57 -11.07 -16.73 -5.70
C THR A 57 -9.91 -16.71 -6.67
N LEU A 58 -8.96 -15.79 -6.50
CA LEU A 58 -7.93 -15.53 -7.51
C LEU A 58 -6.60 -16.23 -7.21
N THR A 59 -6.16 -16.27 -5.95
CA THR A 59 -4.86 -16.88 -5.60
C THR A 59 -4.83 -17.32 -4.13
N ASN A 60 -3.71 -17.90 -3.70
CA ASN A 60 -3.46 -18.34 -2.34
C ASN A 60 -2.16 -17.73 -1.82
N THR A 61 -2.24 -17.01 -0.71
CA THR A 61 -1.13 -16.28 -0.08
C THR A 61 -0.96 -16.66 1.40
N PRO A 62 -0.58 -17.92 1.69
CA PRO A 62 -0.63 -18.46 3.05
C PRO A 62 0.28 -17.73 4.04
N ASN A 63 1.38 -17.11 3.60
CA ASN A 63 2.29 -16.39 4.48
C ASN A 63 1.76 -14.99 4.81
N ILE A 64 1.12 -14.31 3.85
CA ILE A 64 0.41 -13.04 4.10
C ILE A 64 -0.83 -13.30 4.95
N ASP A 65 -1.56 -14.40 4.70
CA ASP A 65 -2.70 -14.82 5.51
C ASP A 65 -2.30 -15.05 6.98
N ARG A 66 -1.10 -15.62 7.22
CA ARG A 66 -0.56 -15.78 8.59
C ARG A 66 -0.42 -14.44 9.31
N LEU A 67 0.08 -13.40 8.63
CA LEU A 67 0.12 -12.05 9.22
C LEU A 67 -1.28 -11.54 9.58
N CYS A 68 -2.26 -11.85 8.74
CA CYS A 68 -3.66 -11.51 8.96
C CYS A 68 -4.25 -12.26 10.15
N ASP A 69 -4.03 -13.57 10.25
CA ASP A 69 -4.52 -14.42 11.34
C ASP A 69 -3.95 -14.01 12.70
N GLU A 70 -2.71 -13.52 12.71
CA GLU A 70 -2.02 -13.04 13.91
C GLU A 70 -2.16 -11.52 14.14
N GLY A 71 -2.84 -10.79 13.25
CA GLY A 71 -2.95 -9.33 13.24
C GLY A 71 -4.36 -8.81 13.09
N TYR A 72 -4.47 -7.56 12.66
CA TYR A 72 -5.69 -6.87 12.32
C TYR A 72 -5.78 -6.70 10.81
N ARG A 73 -6.92 -7.05 10.21
CA ARG A 73 -7.21 -6.78 8.81
C ARG A 73 -8.15 -5.58 8.70
N PHE A 74 -7.70 -4.56 7.98
CA PHE A 74 -8.54 -3.40 7.67
C PHE A 74 -9.30 -3.69 6.37
N THR A 75 -10.61 -3.73 6.48
CA THR A 75 -11.48 -4.03 5.33
C THR A 75 -11.78 -2.80 4.48
N ASN A 76 -11.50 -1.61 4.98
CA ASN A 76 -11.72 -0.32 4.33
C ASN A 76 -10.48 0.57 4.43
N SER A 77 -9.39 0.16 3.76
CA SER A 77 -8.16 0.94 3.65
C SER A 77 -8.03 1.51 2.24
N PHE A 78 -7.63 2.77 2.13
CA PHE A 78 -7.62 3.54 0.88
C PHE A 78 -6.36 4.39 0.74
N VAL A 79 -6.16 4.98 -0.45
CA VAL A 79 -5.08 5.94 -0.69
C VAL A 79 -5.61 7.35 -0.98
N ALA A 80 -4.80 8.37 -0.75
CA ALA A 80 -5.18 9.75 -1.05
C ALA A 80 -5.03 10.11 -2.55
N ASN A 81 -4.19 9.35 -3.25
CA ASN A 81 -3.94 9.46 -4.69
C ASN A 81 -3.44 8.10 -5.20
N SER A 82 -4.15 7.48 -6.14
CA SER A 82 -3.85 6.14 -6.66
C SER A 82 -2.74 6.16 -7.72
N LEU A 83 -1.55 6.64 -7.34
CA LEU A 83 -0.36 6.69 -8.19
C LEU A 83 0.88 6.54 -7.31
N SER A 84 1.82 5.66 -7.69
CA SER A 84 2.90 5.18 -6.82
C SER A 84 3.71 6.28 -6.14
N GLY A 85 4.28 7.25 -6.87
CA GLY A 85 5.07 8.34 -6.29
C GLY A 85 4.25 9.21 -5.33
N PRO A 86 3.10 9.77 -5.75
CA PRO A 86 2.21 10.53 -4.89
C PRO A 86 1.76 9.78 -3.63
N SER A 87 1.37 8.51 -3.77
CA SER A 87 0.97 7.68 -2.63
C SER A 87 2.12 7.50 -1.62
N ARG A 88 3.34 7.24 -2.09
CA ARG A 88 4.55 7.12 -1.24
C ARG A 88 4.88 8.44 -0.53
N ALA A 89 4.71 9.58 -1.21
CA ALA A 89 4.87 10.89 -0.59
C ALA A 89 3.81 11.17 0.49
N CYS A 90 2.54 10.79 0.22
CA CYS A 90 1.46 10.87 1.20
C CYS A 90 1.75 10.04 2.46
N LEU A 91 2.19 8.79 2.27
CA LEU A 91 2.61 7.90 3.34
C LEU A 91 3.71 8.51 4.23
N LEU A 92 4.79 9.01 3.62
CA LEU A 92 5.93 9.52 4.36
C LEU A 92 5.62 10.78 5.16
N THR A 93 4.77 11.65 4.62
CA THR A 93 4.47 12.97 5.18
C THR A 93 3.21 13.01 6.04
N GLY A 94 2.32 12.02 5.93
CA GLY A 94 0.97 12.08 6.50
C GLY A 94 0.09 13.16 5.88
N LYS A 95 0.38 13.59 4.64
CA LYS A 95 -0.27 14.71 3.96
C LYS A 95 -0.78 14.31 2.58
N HIS A 96 -1.91 14.87 2.16
CA HIS A 96 -2.38 14.77 0.78
C HIS A 96 -1.39 15.34 -0.24
N SER A 97 -1.48 14.89 -1.50
CA SER A 97 -0.54 15.25 -2.58
C SER A 97 -0.43 16.75 -2.83
N HIS A 98 -1.52 17.52 -2.75
CA HIS A 98 -1.49 18.98 -2.91
C HIS A 98 -0.72 19.68 -1.79
N LYS A 99 -0.72 19.09 -0.59
CA LYS A 99 -0.04 19.66 0.58
C LYS A 99 1.44 19.29 0.62
N ASN A 100 1.79 18.06 0.24
CA ASN A 100 3.19 17.63 0.16
C ASN A 100 3.87 18.02 -1.17
N GLY A 101 3.11 18.51 -2.16
CA GLY A 101 3.59 18.99 -3.45
C GLY A 101 3.96 17.92 -4.47
N PHE A 102 3.82 16.62 -4.14
CA PHE A 102 4.12 15.50 -5.03
C PHE A 102 2.83 14.95 -5.63
N THR A 103 2.39 15.50 -6.75
CA THR A 103 1.06 15.26 -7.32
C THR A 103 1.02 14.26 -8.46
N ASP A 104 2.14 14.00 -9.14
CA ASP A 104 2.24 13.12 -10.31
C ASP A 104 3.64 12.50 -10.43
N ASN A 105 3.81 11.53 -11.35
CA ASN A 105 5.08 10.82 -11.56
C ASN A 105 6.02 11.47 -12.59
N ARG A 106 5.63 12.60 -13.19
CA ARG A 106 6.40 13.25 -14.27
C ARG A 106 7.53 14.08 -13.69
N ASP A 107 8.77 13.64 -13.85
CA ASP A 107 10.02 14.37 -13.54
C ASP A 107 10.03 15.13 -12.20
N ARG A 108 9.16 14.73 -11.26
CA ARG A 108 9.10 15.35 -9.95
C ARG A 108 10.13 14.76 -9.01
N ILE A 109 10.73 15.64 -8.25
CA ILE A 109 11.63 15.29 -7.16
C ILE A 109 10.93 15.63 -5.85
N PHE A 110 10.79 14.65 -4.97
CA PHE A 110 10.22 14.87 -3.64
C PHE A 110 11.08 15.86 -2.85
N ASP A 111 10.42 16.87 -2.28
CA ASP A 111 11.12 17.83 -1.41
C ASP A 111 11.53 17.16 -0.09
N SER A 112 12.78 16.75 -0.05
CA SER A 112 13.38 16.09 1.10
C SER A 112 13.52 16.97 2.35
N ASN A 113 13.21 18.27 2.29
CA ASN A 113 13.23 19.14 3.48
C ASN A 113 11.95 18.99 4.31
N GLN A 114 10.88 18.47 3.73
CA GLN A 114 9.63 18.26 4.46
C GLN A 114 9.79 17.35 5.68
N THR A 115 8.92 17.52 6.65
CA THR A 115 8.77 16.61 7.78
C THR A 115 8.25 15.27 7.28
N THR A 116 8.92 14.19 7.66
CA THR A 116 8.51 12.81 7.37
C THR A 116 8.64 11.96 8.63
N PHE A 117 7.82 10.93 8.79
CA PHE A 117 7.89 10.10 9.99
C PHE A 117 9.26 9.42 10.19
N PRO A 118 10.03 9.00 9.16
CA PRO A 118 11.37 8.45 9.38
C PRO A 118 12.36 9.46 9.96
N LYS A 119 12.26 10.74 9.57
CA LYS A 119 13.10 11.79 10.18
C LYS A 119 12.82 11.93 11.67
N LEU A 120 11.53 12.03 12.03
CA LEU A 120 11.12 12.18 13.43
C LEU A 120 11.52 10.97 14.28
N LEU A 121 11.36 9.76 13.75
CA LEU A 121 11.82 8.54 14.42
C LEU A 121 13.34 8.55 14.64
N LYS A 122 14.11 8.93 13.61
CA LYS A 122 15.58 9.01 13.70
C LYS A 122 16.02 10.03 14.75
N GLU A 123 15.37 11.20 14.80
CA GLU A 123 15.60 12.24 15.82
C GLU A 123 15.26 11.75 17.24
N ASN A 124 14.33 10.81 17.36
CA ASN A 124 13.92 10.19 18.62
C ASN A 124 14.64 8.85 18.91
N GLY A 125 15.80 8.63 18.30
CA GLY A 125 16.71 7.53 18.65
C GLY A 125 16.45 6.21 17.94
N TYR A 126 15.51 6.14 17.00
CA TYR A 126 15.33 4.97 16.15
C TYR A 126 16.44 4.85 15.12
N GLU A 127 16.82 3.63 14.81
CA GLU A 127 17.58 3.35 13.61
C GLU A 127 16.61 3.11 12.46
N THR A 128 16.74 3.89 11.39
CA THR A 128 15.79 3.92 10.27
C THR A 128 16.45 3.39 9.01
N ALA A 129 15.75 2.49 8.30
CA ALA A 129 16.23 1.97 7.03
C ALA A 129 15.11 1.87 5.99
N VAL A 130 15.46 1.99 4.69
CA VAL A 130 14.58 1.69 3.57
C VAL A 130 15.30 0.79 2.56
N ILE A 131 14.64 -0.30 2.16
CA ILE A 131 15.17 -1.30 1.24
C ILE A 131 14.13 -1.57 0.15
N GLY A 132 14.52 -1.49 -1.12
CA GLY A 132 13.66 -1.73 -2.28
C GLY A 132 13.22 -0.49 -3.02
N LYS A 133 11.99 -0.45 -3.53
CA LYS A 133 11.51 0.64 -4.39
C LYS A 133 11.31 1.96 -3.62
N TRP A 134 11.97 3.02 -4.08
CA TRP A 134 11.81 4.38 -3.53
C TRP A 134 10.87 5.24 -4.37
N HIS A 135 11.16 5.43 -5.64
CA HIS A 135 10.33 6.07 -6.66
C HIS A 135 9.91 7.53 -6.35
N LEU A 136 10.74 8.31 -5.68
CA LEU A 136 10.48 9.71 -5.34
C LEU A 136 11.47 10.69 -5.99
N GLY A 137 12.38 10.22 -6.84
CA GLY A 137 13.35 11.05 -7.56
C GLY A 137 14.43 11.71 -6.69
N SER A 138 14.28 11.70 -5.37
CA SER A 138 15.23 12.22 -4.39
C SER A 138 15.99 11.08 -3.72
N GLU A 139 17.12 11.39 -3.09
CA GLU A 139 17.73 10.47 -2.13
C GLU A 139 16.82 10.33 -0.89
N PRO A 140 16.78 9.13 -0.26
CA PRO A 140 16.06 8.93 1.00
C PRO A 140 16.66 9.74 2.15
N VAL A 141 15.92 10.70 2.66
CA VAL A 141 16.32 11.51 3.83
C VAL A 141 15.54 11.10 5.07
N GLY A 142 16.22 11.04 6.21
CA GLY A 142 15.65 10.54 7.47
C GLY A 142 15.97 9.07 7.73
N PHE A 143 16.80 8.45 6.89
CA PHE A 143 17.25 7.07 7.06
C PHE A 143 18.73 7.00 7.46
N SER A 144 19.07 6.00 8.27
CA SER A 144 20.45 5.69 8.64
C SER A 144 21.10 4.76 7.62
N HIS A 145 20.27 3.97 6.94
CA HIS A 145 20.66 3.07 5.85
C HIS A 145 19.60 3.06 4.76
N TRP A 146 20.02 3.03 3.51
CA TRP A 146 19.12 2.83 2.39
C TRP A 146 19.80 2.04 1.26
N ASP A 147 19.03 1.13 0.68
CA ASP A 147 19.44 0.28 -0.43
C ASP A 147 18.25 0.17 -1.39
N ILE A 148 18.14 1.16 -2.29
CA ILE A 148 16.95 1.40 -3.09
C ILE A 148 17.17 1.03 -4.56
N LEU A 149 16.10 0.59 -5.20
CA LEU A 149 16.08 0.35 -6.64
C LEU A 149 16.30 1.65 -7.41
N ASP A 150 17.08 1.57 -8.50
CA ASP A 150 17.20 2.64 -9.45
C ASP A 150 15.88 2.81 -10.24
N GLY A 151 15.24 3.96 -10.09
CA GLY A 151 13.94 4.26 -10.70
C GLY A 151 12.83 3.27 -10.33
N GLN A 152 12.22 2.64 -11.34
CA GLN A 152 11.20 1.59 -11.17
C GLN A 152 11.80 0.23 -10.80
N GLY A 153 13.09 0.05 -11.02
CA GLY A 153 13.80 -1.22 -10.86
C GLY A 153 13.43 -2.28 -11.91
N GLU A 154 14.29 -3.27 -12.03
CA GLU A 154 14.09 -4.45 -12.89
C GLU A 154 13.77 -5.67 -12.04
N TYR A 155 13.02 -6.64 -12.61
CA TYR A 155 12.73 -7.90 -11.92
C TYR A 155 13.95 -8.80 -11.80
N TYR A 156 14.79 -8.83 -12.84
CA TYR A 156 16.01 -9.62 -12.90
C TYR A 156 17.26 -8.75 -12.95
N GLN A 157 18.29 -9.15 -12.23
CA GLN A 157 19.58 -8.44 -12.16
C GLN A 157 19.38 -6.93 -11.90
N PRO A 158 18.60 -6.54 -10.87
CA PRO A 158 18.30 -5.14 -10.61
C PRO A 158 19.53 -4.33 -10.25
N VAL A 159 19.48 -3.04 -10.58
CA VAL A 159 20.44 -2.06 -10.06
C VAL A 159 19.88 -1.47 -8.77
N PHE A 160 20.70 -1.45 -7.75
CA PHE A 160 20.44 -0.79 -6.48
C PHE A 160 21.37 0.40 -6.27
N ILE A 161 20.93 1.37 -5.52
CA ILE A 161 21.73 2.47 -5.01
C ILE A 161 21.77 2.31 -3.50
N CYS A 162 22.94 1.89 -2.99
CA CYS A 162 23.16 1.62 -1.57
C CYS A 162 23.93 2.77 -0.94
N ASN A 163 23.23 3.61 -0.13
CA ASN A 163 23.85 4.81 0.50
C ASN A 163 24.67 5.66 -0.48
N GLY A 164 24.23 5.76 -1.74
CA GLY A 164 24.87 6.52 -2.82
C GLY A 164 25.72 5.69 -3.79
N ASP A 165 26.10 4.46 -3.45
CA ASP A 165 26.85 3.59 -4.33
C ASP A 165 25.94 2.76 -5.22
N THR A 166 26.17 2.78 -6.53
CA THR A 166 25.38 2.03 -7.52
C THR A 166 25.91 0.60 -7.66
N LEU A 167 25.06 -0.39 -7.45
CA LEU A 167 25.40 -1.82 -7.42
C LEU A 167 24.42 -2.63 -8.28
N LEU A 168 24.96 -3.39 -9.25
CA LEU A 168 24.21 -4.44 -9.93
C LEU A 168 24.15 -5.68 -9.03
N ARG A 169 22.96 -6.20 -8.75
CA ARG A 169 22.77 -7.38 -7.92
C ARG A 169 22.21 -8.53 -8.75
N PRO A 170 22.94 -9.65 -8.89
CA PRO A 170 22.43 -10.83 -9.59
C PRO A 170 21.27 -11.47 -8.85
N GLY A 171 20.24 -11.93 -9.59
CA GLY A 171 19.12 -12.66 -9.05
C GLY A 171 17.76 -12.00 -9.32
N TYR A 172 16.75 -12.44 -8.59
CA TYR A 172 15.39 -11.95 -8.71
C TYR A 172 15.08 -10.89 -7.63
N VAL A 173 14.48 -9.79 -8.04
CA VAL A 173 14.36 -8.57 -7.21
C VAL A 173 13.66 -8.79 -5.87
N THR A 174 12.61 -9.61 -5.83
CA THR A 174 11.84 -9.85 -4.60
C THR A 174 12.68 -10.60 -3.57
N ASP A 175 13.44 -11.61 -4.01
CA ASP A 175 14.36 -12.37 -3.15
C ASP A 175 15.49 -11.48 -2.65
N ILE A 176 16.10 -10.67 -3.55
CA ILE A 176 17.19 -9.75 -3.20
C ILE A 176 16.75 -8.74 -2.13
N ILE A 177 15.56 -8.15 -2.26
CA ILE A 177 15.02 -7.20 -1.27
C ILE A 177 14.88 -7.88 0.10
N THR A 178 14.39 -9.12 0.14
CA THR A 178 14.24 -9.87 1.40
C THR A 178 15.58 -10.27 1.99
N GLU A 179 16.53 -10.72 1.17
CA GLU A 179 17.90 -11.05 1.61
C GLU A 179 18.61 -9.83 2.20
N GLN A 180 18.50 -8.68 1.56
CA GLN A 180 19.07 -7.42 2.06
C GLN A 180 18.40 -6.97 3.35
N THR A 181 17.09 -7.16 3.47
CA THR A 181 16.31 -6.88 4.67
C THR A 181 16.83 -7.72 5.85
N ILE A 182 16.98 -9.02 5.64
CA ILE A 182 17.51 -9.95 6.66
C ILE A 182 18.98 -9.62 6.99
N ASP A 183 19.81 -9.35 5.97
CA ASP A 183 21.21 -8.97 6.19
C ASP A 183 21.34 -7.67 7.00
N TRP A 184 20.48 -6.69 6.76
CA TRP A 184 20.45 -5.47 7.56
C TRP A 184 20.03 -5.75 9.01
N LEU A 185 18.98 -6.51 9.22
CA LEU A 185 18.51 -6.90 10.55
C LEU A 185 19.56 -7.70 11.35
N GLU A 186 20.28 -8.59 10.67
CA GLU A 186 21.26 -9.48 11.30
C GLU A 186 22.59 -8.79 11.59
N LYS A 187 23.13 -8.02 10.61
CA LYS A 187 24.54 -7.61 10.59
C LYS A 187 24.79 -6.11 10.62
N LYS A 188 23.83 -5.28 10.15
CA LYS A 188 24.12 -3.85 9.91
C LYS A 188 23.56 -2.94 10.97
N ARG A 189 22.34 -3.23 11.49
CA ARG A 189 21.68 -2.38 12.49
C ARG A 189 22.38 -2.40 13.85
N ASP A 190 22.29 -1.33 14.60
CA ASP A 190 22.65 -1.29 16.02
C ASP A 190 21.57 -2.02 16.85
N LYS A 191 21.91 -3.22 17.35
CA LYS A 191 20.97 -4.06 18.11
C LYS A 191 20.56 -3.48 19.48
N ASN A 192 21.20 -2.38 19.90
CA ASN A 192 20.86 -1.67 21.15
C ASN A 192 19.80 -0.56 20.94
N LYS A 193 19.39 -0.31 19.69
CA LYS A 193 18.39 0.69 19.34
C LYS A 193 17.12 0.05 18.81
N PRO A 194 15.95 0.69 19.03
CA PRO A 194 14.76 0.35 18.27
C PRO A 194 14.97 0.71 16.81
N PHE A 195 14.26 0.02 15.94
CA PHE A 195 14.36 0.30 14.50
C PHE A 195 13.00 0.52 13.83
N CYS A 196 13.03 1.29 12.75
CA CYS A 196 11.96 1.39 11.77
C CYS A 196 12.52 1.02 10.39
N LEU A 197 12.06 -0.08 9.84
CA LEU A 197 12.51 -0.63 8.57
C LEU A 197 11.36 -0.62 7.56
N LEU A 198 11.55 0.07 6.44
CA LEU A 198 10.66 0.09 5.30
C LEU A 198 11.17 -0.92 4.26
N VAL A 199 10.35 -1.94 3.96
CA VAL A 199 10.62 -2.97 2.95
C VAL A 199 9.66 -2.76 1.79
N HIS A 200 10.16 -2.23 0.68
CA HIS A 200 9.35 -1.82 -0.45
C HIS A 200 9.60 -2.72 -1.66
N HIS A 201 8.74 -3.72 -1.86
CA HIS A 201 8.82 -4.58 -3.03
C HIS A 201 8.42 -3.85 -4.31
N LYS A 202 9.15 -4.13 -5.42
CA LYS A 202 8.71 -3.75 -6.77
C LYS A 202 7.50 -4.57 -7.21
N ALA A 203 7.47 -5.84 -6.84
CA ALA A 203 6.42 -6.77 -7.20
C ALA A 203 5.08 -6.40 -6.50
N PRO A 204 3.94 -6.57 -7.17
CA PRO A 204 3.73 -7.08 -8.52
C PRO A 204 3.55 -6.03 -9.65
N HIS A 205 4.25 -4.89 -9.62
CA HIS A 205 4.15 -3.86 -10.67
C HIS A 205 4.38 -4.44 -12.08
N ARG A 206 3.72 -3.88 -13.10
CA ARG A 206 3.93 -4.26 -14.51
C ARG A 206 5.44 -4.15 -14.86
N SER A 207 6.02 -5.02 -15.71
CA SER A 207 5.31 -5.96 -16.61
C SER A 207 5.11 -7.40 -16.05
N TRP A 208 4.89 -7.54 -14.76
CA TRP A 208 4.56 -8.84 -14.10
C TRP A 208 5.46 -10.00 -14.55
N MET A 209 6.73 -9.92 -14.25
CA MET A 209 7.70 -10.95 -14.61
C MET A 209 7.87 -11.95 -13.46
N PRO A 210 7.34 -13.17 -13.56
CA PRO A 210 7.51 -14.17 -12.51
C PRO A 210 8.98 -14.56 -12.30
N ASP A 211 9.31 -15.00 -11.10
CA ASP A 211 10.56 -15.72 -10.88
C ASP A 211 10.58 -17.03 -11.70
N VAL A 212 11.77 -17.45 -12.17
CA VAL A 212 11.91 -18.71 -12.95
C VAL A 212 11.33 -19.92 -12.21
N CYS A 213 11.41 -19.97 -10.89
CA CYS A 213 10.83 -21.06 -10.10
C CYS A 213 9.30 -21.01 -10.00
N ASP A 214 8.68 -19.89 -10.35
CA ASP A 214 7.23 -19.67 -10.32
C ASP A 214 6.59 -19.62 -11.71
N LEU A 215 7.39 -19.75 -12.79
CA LEU A 215 6.86 -19.85 -14.16
C LEU A 215 5.85 -20.99 -14.27
N GLY A 216 4.70 -20.70 -14.87
CA GLY A 216 3.63 -21.69 -15.09
C GLY A 216 2.87 -22.12 -13.83
N SER A 217 3.15 -21.54 -12.67
CA SER A 217 2.50 -21.94 -11.41
C SER A 217 0.97 -21.77 -11.42
N HIS A 218 0.44 -20.92 -12.29
CA HIS A 218 -0.99 -20.65 -12.46
C HIS A 218 -1.54 -21.07 -13.84
N ASP A 219 -0.81 -21.84 -14.66
CA ASP A 219 -1.29 -22.26 -16.00
C ASP A 219 -2.52 -23.15 -15.95
N HIS A 220 -2.70 -23.90 -14.86
CA HIS A 220 -3.86 -24.75 -14.62
C HIS A 220 -5.10 -24.00 -14.15
N VAL A 221 -4.98 -22.68 -13.88
CA VAL A 221 -6.07 -21.85 -13.37
C VAL A 221 -6.77 -21.16 -14.53
N GLU A 222 -8.09 -21.30 -14.58
CA GLU A 222 -8.97 -20.47 -15.39
C GLU A 222 -9.55 -19.39 -14.45
N PHE A 223 -9.11 -18.16 -14.65
CA PHE A 223 -9.56 -17.05 -13.82
C PHE A 223 -10.96 -16.59 -14.25
N PRO A 224 -11.90 -16.43 -13.31
CA PRO A 224 -13.22 -15.92 -13.65
C PRO A 224 -13.12 -14.48 -14.17
N LEU A 225 -13.84 -14.18 -15.24
CA LEU A 225 -13.98 -12.79 -15.68
C LEU A 225 -14.81 -12.02 -14.64
N PRO A 226 -14.41 -10.78 -14.29
CA PRO A 226 -15.26 -9.90 -13.48
C PRO A 226 -16.64 -9.69 -14.13
N GLU A 227 -17.68 -9.52 -13.33
CA GLU A 227 -19.05 -9.31 -13.85
C GLU A 227 -19.15 -8.07 -14.76
N ASN A 228 -18.30 -7.07 -14.52
CA ASN A 228 -18.20 -5.82 -15.29
C ASN A 228 -17.03 -5.78 -16.28
N PHE A 229 -16.47 -6.95 -16.66
CA PHE A 229 -15.37 -7.02 -17.63
C PHE A 229 -15.74 -6.39 -18.99
N GLU A 230 -16.98 -6.60 -19.45
CA GLU A 230 -17.52 -6.03 -20.70
C GLU A 230 -18.29 -4.73 -20.43
N ASP A 231 -17.64 -3.75 -19.79
CA ASP A 231 -18.25 -2.47 -19.50
C ASP A 231 -18.29 -1.55 -20.73
N ASN A 232 -19.44 -0.94 -20.99
CA ASN A 232 -19.64 -0.01 -22.11
C ASN A 232 -19.49 1.47 -21.72
N TYR A 233 -19.20 1.76 -20.44
CA TYR A 233 -19.00 3.10 -19.88
C TYR A 233 -20.17 4.08 -20.08
N GLU A 234 -21.41 3.59 -20.21
CA GLU A 234 -22.58 4.43 -20.40
C GLU A 234 -22.74 5.45 -19.27
N GLY A 235 -22.86 6.73 -19.64
CA GLY A 235 -22.98 7.84 -18.68
C GLY A 235 -21.69 8.18 -17.91
N ARG A 236 -20.53 7.65 -18.33
CA ARG A 236 -19.22 7.82 -17.70
C ARG A 236 -18.16 8.27 -18.73
N PRO A 237 -18.19 9.55 -19.16
CA PRO A 237 -17.33 10.03 -20.24
C PRO A 237 -15.84 9.95 -19.92
N ALA A 238 -15.43 10.13 -18.66
CA ALA A 238 -14.03 10.00 -18.28
C ALA A 238 -13.55 8.55 -18.40
N ALA A 239 -14.37 7.57 -18.02
CA ALA A 239 -14.09 6.15 -18.16
C ALA A 239 -14.03 5.72 -19.64
N SER A 240 -14.85 6.32 -20.52
CA SER A 240 -14.84 5.99 -21.96
C SER A 240 -13.65 6.57 -22.73
N LEU A 241 -12.93 7.55 -22.17
CA LEU A 241 -11.85 8.28 -22.84
C LEU A 241 -10.45 7.92 -22.31
N GLN A 242 -10.36 6.98 -21.38
CA GLN A 242 -9.08 6.49 -20.86
C GLN A 242 -8.39 5.54 -21.87
N GLU A 243 -7.11 5.25 -21.63
CA GLU A 243 -6.27 4.37 -22.45
C GLU A 243 -5.68 3.25 -21.55
N MET A 244 -6.57 2.43 -20.91
CA MET A 244 -6.17 1.36 -19.99
C MET A 244 -7.08 0.12 -20.07
N THR A 245 -7.69 -0.13 -21.23
CA THR A 245 -8.46 -1.36 -21.45
C THR A 245 -7.54 -2.55 -21.72
N ILE A 246 -7.92 -3.72 -21.22
CA ILE A 246 -7.21 -4.97 -21.52
C ILE A 246 -7.30 -5.27 -23.02
N GLU A 247 -8.44 -5.01 -23.65
CA GLU A 247 -8.66 -5.26 -25.07
C GLU A 247 -7.71 -4.43 -25.97
N ALA A 248 -7.75 -3.08 -25.83
CA ALA A 248 -7.08 -2.19 -26.77
C ALA A 248 -5.70 -1.71 -26.29
N ASP A 249 -5.52 -1.49 -24.99
CA ASP A 249 -4.38 -0.73 -24.46
C ASP A 249 -3.33 -1.59 -23.77
N MET A 250 -3.69 -2.81 -23.31
CA MET A 250 -2.71 -3.75 -22.76
C MET A 250 -1.80 -4.27 -23.87
N ASN A 251 -0.52 -3.92 -23.77
CA ASN A 251 0.47 -4.24 -24.81
C ASN A 251 0.91 -5.71 -24.70
N THR A 252 0.71 -6.48 -25.76
CA THR A 252 1.02 -7.93 -25.77
C THR A 252 2.51 -8.20 -25.59
N ALA A 253 3.39 -7.38 -26.13
CA ALA A 253 4.84 -7.59 -26.00
C ALA A 253 5.36 -7.16 -24.64
N TYR A 254 5.02 -5.95 -24.17
CA TYR A 254 5.52 -5.41 -22.91
C TYR A 254 4.85 -6.07 -21.70
N ASP A 255 3.52 -6.09 -21.70
CA ASP A 255 2.76 -6.58 -20.55
C ASP A 255 2.71 -8.10 -20.51
N LEU A 256 2.50 -8.75 -21.67
CA LEU A 256 2.25 -10.19 -21.77
C LEU A 256 3.42 -11.00 -22.35
N LYS A 257 4.57 -10.34 -22.69
CA LYS A 257 5.81 -10.96 -23.17
C LYS A 257 5.68 -11.66 -24.53
N ILE A 258 4.65 -11.31 -25.32
CA ILE A 258 4.38 -11.90 -26.63
C ILE A 258 5.14 -11.11 -27.69
N ALA A 259 6.37 -11.52 -27.95
CA ALA A 259 7.21 -11.04 -29.05
C ALA A 259 7.61 -12.21 -29.94
N ASP A 260 8.08 -11.96 -31.14
CA ASP A 260 8.57 -13.06 -31.96
C ASP A 260 9.96 -13.55 -31.50
N LYS A 261 10.38 -14.69 -32.03
CA LYS A 261 11.68 -15.31 -31.69
C LYS A 261 12.87 -14.41 -32.01
N ASP A 262 12.69 -13.44 -32.91
CA ASP A 262 13.70 -12.46 -33.32
C ASP A 262 13.55 -11.15 -32.53
N GLY A 263 12.60 -11.09 -31.56
CA GLY A 263 12.33 -9.92 -30.73
C GLY A 263 11.52 -8.85 -31.41
N VAL A 264 10.90 -9.17 -32.56
CA VAL A 264 10.01 -8.24 -33.27
C VAL A 264 8.64 -8.25 -32.59
N LEU A 265 8.10 -7.06 -32.31
CA LEU A 265 6.77 -6.91 -31.74
C LEU A 265 5.70 -7.40 -32.72
N ILE A 266 4.70 -8.11 -32.21
CA ILE A 266 3.60 -8.62 -33.01
C ILE A 266 2.55 -7.53 -33.28
N GLU A 267 2.47 -6.54 -32.39
CA GLU A 267 1.59 -5.37 -32.49
C GLU A 267 2.33 -4.11 -32.93
N PRO A 268 1.61 -3.08 -33.43
CA PRO A 268 2.20 -1.78 -33.70
C PRO A 268 2.90 -1.25 -32.45
N GLU A 269 4.16 -0.88 -32.63
CA GLU A 269 5.01 -0.41 -31.55
C GLU A 269 4.59 0.99 -31.07
N TRP A 270 4.44 1.15 -29.77
CA TRP A 270 4.45 2.49 -29.18
C TRP A 270 5.90 2.96 -29.06
N GLU A 271 6.20 4.19 -29.43
CA GLU A 271 7.57 4.73 -29.42
C GLU A 271 8.30 4.54 -28.08
N TRP A 272 7.55 4.64 -26.96
CA TRP A 272 8.11 4.45 -25.62
C TRP A 272 8.44 2.98 -25.31
N THR A 273 7.65 2.02 -25.78
CA THR A 273 7.93 0.58 -25.64
C THR A 273 9.26 0.23 -26.32
N LEU A 274 9.49 0.75 -27.50
CA LEU A 274 10.76 0.61 -28.23
C LEU A 274 11.93 1.20 -27.45
N GLY A 275 11.76 2.38 -26.83
CA GLY A 275 12.78 3.02 -26.00
C GLY A 275 13.19 2.17 -24.81
N MET A 276 12.22 1.55 -24.12
CA MET A 276 12.49 0.66 -22.98
C MET A 276 13.21 -0.64 -23.39
N TYR A 277 12.85 -1.24 -24.52
CA TYR A 277 13.44 -2.49 -24.99
C TYR A 277 14.72 -2.30 -25.79
N ARG A 278 14.90 -1.17 -26.49
CA ARG A 278 16.11 -0.85 -27.27
C ARG A 278 17.25 -0.25 -26.44
N GLY A 279 16.98 0.14 -25.21
CA GLY A 279 17.95 0.75 -24.31
C GLY A 279 19.09 -0.18 -23.90
N GLY A 280 19.93 -0.58 -24.89
CA GLY A 280 21.14 -1.36 -24.67
C GLY A 280 21.21 -2.72 -25.36
N THR A 281 20.21 -3.13 -26.12
CA THR A 281 20.26 -4.35 -26.94
C THR A 281 20.89 -4.06 -28.30
N LYS A 282 21.79 -4.92 -28.76
CA LYS A 282 22.29 -4.88 -30.14
C LYS A 282 21.16 -5.27 -31.08
N GLU A 283 21.15 -4.67 -32.27
CA GLU A 283 20.26 -5.04 -33.35
C GLU A 283 20.31 -6.58 -33.59
N GLY A 284 19.16 -7.26 -33.46
CA GLY A 284 19.06 -8.70 -33.60
C GLY A 284 19.14 -9.52 -32.29
N GLU A 285 19.30 -8.89 -31.12
CA GLU A 285 19.10 -9.60 -29.86
C GLU A 285 17.58 -9.68 -29.57
N ARG A 286 17.14 -10.88 -29.16
CA ARG A 286 15.77 -11.11 -28.71
C ARG A 286 15.43 -10.11 -27.62
N LEU A 287 14.18 -9.55 -27.65
CA LEU A 287 13.65 -8.76 -26.55
C LEU A 287 13.77 -9.58 -25.27
N ARG A 288 14.74 -9.21 -24.44
CA ARG A 288 14.96 -9.85 -23.15
C ARG A 288 14.17 -9.07 -22.14
N PRO A 289 13.18 -9.69 -21.50
CA PRO A 289 12.53 -9.07 -20.36
C PRO A 289 13.57 -8.94 -19.24
N GLY A 290 14.09 -7.75 -19.01
CA GLY A 290 15.14 -7.51 -18.03
C GLY A 290 16.52 -8.06 -18.43
N ARG A 291 17.44 -8.05 -17.47
CA ARG A 291 18.85 -8.43 -17.67
C ARG A 291 19.12 -9.87 -17.27
N MET A 292 18.28 -10.81 -17.71
CA MET A 292 18.40 -12.22 -17.34
C MET A 292 19.76 -12.78 -17.69
N ASP A 293 20.33 -13.62 -16.82
CA ASP A 293 21.45 -14.46 -17.16
C ASP A 293 21.04 -15.59 -18.12
N HIS A 294 22.01 -16.39 -18.55
CA HIS A 294 21.77 -17.44 -19.57
C HIS A 294 20.76 -18.50 -19.08
N GLU A 295 20.88 -18.97 -17.84
CA GLU A 295 20.01 -20.02 -17.28
C GLU A 295 18.57 -19.50 -17.11
N GLN A 296 18.43 -18.28 -16.60
CA GLN A 296 17.14 -17.62 -16.49
C GLN A 296 16.49 -17.41 -17.86
N GLN A 297 17.27 -16.99 -18.87
CA GLN A 297 16.77 -16.78 -20.22
C GLN A 297 16.36 -18.08 -20.90
N GLU A 298 17.10 -19.18 -20.68
CA GLU A 298 16.71 -20.51 -21.21
C GLU A 298 15.40 -21.00 -20.58
N ALA A 299 15.27 -20.89 -19.25
CA ALA A 299 14.03 -21.26 -18.55
C ALA A 299 12.85 -20.41 -19.04
N TRP A 300 13.05 -19.10 -19.15
CA TRP A 300 12.07 -18.15 -19.66
C TRP A 300 11.62 -18.48 -21.08
N ASN A 301 12.56 -18.68 -22.00
CA ASN A 301 12.25 -19.03 -23.38
C ASN A 301 11.51 -20.36 -23.48
N SER A 302 11.94 -21.37 -22.72
CA SER A 302 11.29 -22.68 -22.70
C SER A 302 9.82 -22.59 -22.28
N TYR A 303 9.50 -21.62 -21.43
CA TYR A 303 8.14 -21.38 -20.95
C TYR A 303 7.30 -20.53 -21.93
N TYR A 304 7.83 -19.38 -22.38
CA TYR A 304 7.05 -18.43 -23.19
C TYR A 304 7.00 -18.78 -24.68
N ASP A 305 8.01 -19.48 -25.26
CA ASP A 305 8.02 -19.77 -26.70
C ASP A 305 6.81 -20.58 -27.15
N PRO A 306 6.38 -21.65 -26.45
CA PRO A 306 5.15 -22.37 -26.83
C PRO A 306 3.90 -21.47 -26.78
N ILE A 307 3.80 -20.59 -25.76
CA ILE A 307 2.66 -19.66 -25.61
C ILE A 307 2.63 -18.68 -26.78
N ILE A 308 3.78 -18.14 -27.18
CA ILE A 308 3.91 -17.24 -28.33
C ILE A 308 3.54 -17.94 -29.64
N GLU A 309 3.97 -19.20 -29.81
CA GLU A 309 3.63 -20.00 -31.02
C GLU A 309 2.13 -20.29 -31.12
N ASP A 310 1.48 -20.58 -29.99
CA ASP A 310 0.04 -20.84 -29.96
C ASP A 310 -0.76 -19.57 -30.21
N PHE A 311 -0.41 -18.46 -29.55
CA PHE A 311 -1.03 -17.15 -29.77
C PHE A 311 -1.02 -16.74 -31.27
N ARG A 312 0.07 -17.01 -31.97
CA ARG A 312 0.19 -16.72 -33.40
C ARG A 312 -0.69 -17.56 -34.29
N LYS A 313 -0.93 -18.83 -33.91
CA LYS A 313 -1.79 -19.75 -34.68
C LYS A 313 -3.26 -19.38 -34.57
N ASP A 314 -3.66 -18.88 -33.39
CA ASP A 314 -5.06 -18.70 -33.04
C ASP A 314 -5.69 -17.45 -33.70
N SER A 315 -4.88 -16.44 -34.08
CA SER A 315 -5.34 -15.19 -34.74
C SER A 315 -6.54 -14.55 -34.02
N LEU A 316 -6.44 -14.42 -32.70
CA LEU A 316 -7.51 -13.92 -31.84
C LEU A 316 -7.82 -12.44 -32.09
N GLU A 317 -9.11 -12.07 -32.08
CA GLU A 317 -9.57 -10.70 -32.26
C GLU A 317 -10.72 -10.39 -31.29
N GLY A 318 -10.96 -9.09 -31.02
CA GLY A 318 -12.07 -8.59 -30.22
C GLY A 318 -12.17 -9.26 -28.85
N LYS A 319 -13.34 -9.77 -28.51
CA LYS A 319 -13.62 -10.40 -27.21
C LYS A 319 -12.71 -11.58 -26.90
N GLU A 320 -12.46 -12.46 -27.86
CA GLU A 320 -11.58 -13.62 -27.66
C GLU A 320 -10.14 -13.20 -27.33
N LEU A 321 -9.66 -12.14 -27.98
CA LEU A 321 -8.35 -11.53 -27.67
C LEU A 321 -8.35 -10.91 -26.26
N ALA A 322 -9.39 -10.16 -25.88
CA ALA A 322 -9.50 -9.56 -24.57
C ALA A 322 -9.50 -10.61 -23.44
N GLU A 323 -10.27 -11.69 -23.60
CA GLU A 323 -10.31 -12.80 -22.65
C GLU A 323 -8.96 -13.51 -22.56
N TRP A 324 -8.29 -13.76 -23.70
CA TRP A 324 -6.95 -14.36 -23.73
C TRP A 324 -5.91 -13.46 -23.01
N LYS A 325 -5.91 -12.13 -23.30
CA LYS A 325 -5.04 -11.15 -22.63
C LYS A 325 -5.28 -11.17 -21.11
N TYR A 326 -6.55 -11.18 -20.69
CA TYR A 326 -6.92 -11.25 -19.28
C TYR A 326 -6.36 -12.52 -18.60
N GLN A 327 -6.57 -13.71 -19.20
CA GLN A 327 -6.06 -14.95 -18.64
C GLN A 327 -4.53 -14.94 -18.53
N ARG A 328 -3.82 -14.43 -19.54
CA ARG A 328 -2.35 -14.33 -19.49
C ARG A 328 -1.87 -13.35 -18.43
N TYR A 329 -2.49 -12.19 -18.39
CA TYR A 329 -2.25 -11.17 -17.36
C TYR A 329 -2.40 -11.73 -15.94
N MET A 330 -3.53 -12.36 -15.66
CA MET A 330 -3.82 -12.92 -14.34
C MET A 330 -2.84 -14.02 -13.93
N ARG A 331 -2.45 -14.90 -14.88
CA ARG A 331 -1.44 -15.95 -14.60
C ARG A 331 -0.09 -15.37 -14.25
N ASP A 332 0.37 -14.37 -14.98
CA ASP A 332 1.66 -13.75 -14.72
C ASP A 332 1.63 -12.94 -13.42
N TYR A 333 0.59 -12.15 -13.20
CA TYR A 333 0.40 -11.34 -12.00
C TYR A 333 0.37 -12.22 -10.73
N CYS A 334 -0.45 -13.26 -10.70
CA CYS A 334 -0.55 -14.18 -9.57
C CYS A 334 0.74 -14.99 -9.34
N SER A 335 1.47 -15.31 -10.42
CA SER A 335 2.78 -15.97 -10.30
C SER A 335 3.85 -15.05 -9.68
N VAL A 336 3.79 -13.74 -9.96
CA VAL A 336 4.64 -12.75 -9.27
C VAL A 336 4.26 -12.64 -7.79
N ILE A 337 2.96 -12.62 -7.46
CA ILE A 337 2.50 -12.58 -6.06
C ILE A 337 2.98 -13.79 -5.27
N LYS A 338 3.06 -14.96 -5.88
CA LYS A 338 3.60 -16.15 -5.23
C LYS A 338 5.02 -15.93 -4.72
N SER A 339 5.87 -15.21 -5.48
CA SER A 339 7.20 -14.84 -5.02
C SER A 339 7.15 -13.86 -3.83
N VAL A 340 6.21 -12.92 -3.83
CA VAL A 340 6.00 -11.99 -2.71
C VAL A 340 5.62 -12.76 -1.45
N ASP A 341 4.60 -13.61 -1.54
CA ASP A 341 4.14 -14.40 -0.39
C ASP A 341 5.24 -15.29 0.19
N ARG A 342 6.02 -15.98 -0.66
CA ARG A 342 7.21 -16.76 -0.25
C ARG A 342 8.20 -15.91 0.53
N ASN A 343 8.50 -14.72 0.07
CA ASN A 343 9.45 -13.80 0.68
C ASN A 343 8.95 -13.20 1.99
N ILE A 344 7.64 -12.94 2.11
CA ILE A 344 7.03 -12.59 3.39
C ILE A 344 7.20 -13.74 4.40
N GLY A 345 7.03 -14.99 3.96
CA GLY A 345 7.30 -16.18 4.80
C GLY A 345 8.74 -16.22 5.31
N HIS A 346 9.73 -16.02 4.42
CA HIS A 346 11.15 -16.02 4.81
C HIS A 346 11.48 -14.94 5.83
N LEU A 347 10.97 -13.72 5.63
CA LEU A 347 11.15 -12.62 6.58
C LEU A 347 10.48 -12.95 7.93
N TYR A 348 9.26 -13.48 7.89
CA TYR A 348 8.52 -13.82 9.11
C TYR A 348 9.22 -14.92 9.92
N GLU A 349 9.67 -15.99 9.27
CA GLU A 349 10.44 -17.07 9.90
C GLU A 349 11.74 -16.57 10.54
N TYR A 350 12.44 -15.64 9.87
CA TYR A 350 13.62 -14.98 10.45
C TYR A 350 13.26 -14.21 11.71
N LEU A 351 12.21 -13.39 11.68
CA LEU A 351 11.78 -12.59 12.84
C LEU A 351 11.35 -13.48 14.03
N GLU A 352 10.65 -14.56 13.74
CA GLU A 352 10.24 -15.55 14.75
C GLU A 352 11.46 -16.21 15.40
N LYS A 353 12.39 -16.72 14.59
CA LYS A 353 13.62 -17.37 15.03
C LYS A 353 14.50 -16.46 15.91
N GLU A 354 14.59 -15.18 15.57
CA GLU A 354 15.39 -14.20 16.31
C GLU A 354 14.63 -13.56 17.50
N GLY A 355 13.38 -13.99 17.76
CA GLY A 355 12.55 -13.46 18.86
C GLY A 355 12.11 -12.00 18.65
N LEU A 356 12.19 -11.49 17.43
CA LEU A 356 11.87 -10.10 17.14
C LEU A 356 10.36 -9.83 17.09
N LEU A 357 9.52 -10.86 16.87
CA LEU A 357 8.06 -10.72 16.84
C LEU A 357 7.48 -10.22 18.17
N GLU A 358 8.13 -10.55 19.30
CA GLU A 358 7.70 -10.11 20.63
C GLU A 358 7.68 -8.58 20.80
N ASN A 359 8.49 -7.89 19.99
CA ASN A 359 8.74 -6.44 20.12
C ASN A 359 8.59 -5.67 18.80
N THR A 360 7.98 -6.24 17.77
CA THR A 360 7.91 -5.63 16.44
C THR A 360 6.47 -5.54 15.97
N MET A 361 6.04 -4.32 15.60
CA MET A 361 4.84 -4.09 14.80
C MET A 361 5.18 -4.34 13.33
N ILE A 362 4.37 -5.14 12.65
CA ILE A 362 4.51 -5.41 11.20
C ILE A 362 3.28 -4.86 10.52
N ILE A 363 3.48 -4.00 9.51
CA ILE A 363 2.45 -3.46 8.64
C ILE A 363 2.69 -4.03 7.24
N TYR A 364 1.66 -4.60 6.62
CA TYR A 364 1.66 -5.04 5.23
C TYR A 364 0.60 -4.29 4.44
N THR A 365 0.97 -3.71 3.30
CA THR A 365 0.06 -2.94 2.43
C THR A 365 0.57 -2.86 0.98
N SER A 366 -0.18 -2.17 0.14
CA SER A 366 0.21 -1.72 -1.20
C SER A 366 0.21 -0.20 -1.26
N ASP A 367 0.96 0.38 -2.21
CA ASP A 367 0.96 1.82 -2.42
C ASP A 367 -0.34 2.34 -3.08
N GLN A 368 -1.11 1.48 -3.78
CA GLN A 368 -2.50 1.72 -4.22
C GLN A 368 -3.19 0.39 -4.54
N GLY A 369 -4.48 0.45 -4.89
CA GLY A 369 -5.20 -0.65 -5.48
C GLY A 369 -4.84 -0.88 -6.94
N PHE A 370 -5.43 -1.91 -7.57
CA PHE A 370 -5.13 -2.29 -8.95
C PHE A 370 -6.32 -3.04 -9.56
N PHE A 371 -6.69 -2.71 -10.80
CA PHE A 371 -7.77 -3.40 -11.51
C PHE A 371 -7.34 -4.81 -11.93
N MET A 372 -8.16 -5.79 -11.59
CA MET A 372 -8.01 -7.20 -11.98
C MET A 372 -8.98 -7.57 -13.10
N GLY A 373 -9.22 -6.65 -14.04
CA GLY A 373 -10.14 -6.81 -15.16
C GLY A 373 -11.50 -6.14 -14.98
N GLU A 374 -11.81 -5.59 -13.81
CA GLU A 374 -13.04 -4.84 -13.59
C GLU A 374 -13.11 -3.65 -14.55
N HIS A 375 -14.28 -3.37 -15.08
CA HIS A 375 -14.52 -2.39 -16.14
C HIS A 375 -13.73 -2.65 -17.44
N GLY A 376 -13.20 -3.86 -17.64
CA GLY A 376 -12.26 -4.17 -18.72
C GLY A 376 -10.88 -3.52 -18.55
N PHE A 377 -10.58 -2.96 -17.38
CA PHE A 377 -9.36 -2.21 -17.11
C PHE A 377 -8.23 -3.09 -16.55
N PHE A 378 -7.02 -2.60 -16.69
CA PHE A 378 -5.83 -2.96 -15.91
C PHE A 378 -5.18 -1.67 -15.40
N ASP A 379 -4.19 -1.76 -14.52
CA ASP A 379 -3.54 -0.60 -13.90
C ASP A 379 -4.43 0.06 -12.81
N LYS A 380 -4.36 1.36 -12.55
CA LYS A 380 -4.91 2.11 -11.41
C LYS A 380 -5.37 3.51 -11.81
N ARG A 381 -5.35 4.49 -10.94
CA ARG A 381 -5.56 5.95 -11.08
C ARG A 381 -6.97 6.43 -10.77
N PHE A 382 -8.00 5.72 -11.20
CA PHE A 382 -9.38 6.12 -10.90
C PHE A 382 -9.72 6.04 -9.40
N MET A 383 -10.72 6.81 -8.98
CA MET A 383 -11.32 6.70 -7.64
C MET A 383 -12.36 5.54 -7.55
N TYR A 384 -12.36 4.60 -8.48
CA TYR A 384 -13.13 3.36 -8.36
C TYR A 384 -12.50 2.48 -7.28
N GLU A 385 -13.34 1.67 -6.60
CA GLU A 385 -12.91 0.89 -5.41
C GLU A 385 -11.65 0.05 -5.69
N GLU A 386 -11.51 -0.56 -6.86
CA GLU A 386 -10.39 -1.44 -7.22
C GLU A 386 -9.04 -0.72 -7.24
N SER A 387 -9.02 0.51 -7.70
CA SER A 387 -7.82 1.36 -7.76
C SER A 387 -7.57 2.15 -6.48
N PHE A 388 -8.64 2.59 -5.83
CA PHE A 388 -8.61 3.46 -4.66
C PHE A 388 -8.30 2.67 -3.37
N ARG A 389 -8.78 1.42 -3.28
CA ARG A 389 -8.69 0.57 -2.10
C ARG A 389 -7.39 -0.24 -2.08
N THR A 390 -6.77 -0.33 -0.90
CA THR A 390 -5.54 -1.10 -0.68
C THR A 390 -5.74 -2.18 0.37
N PRO A 391 -4.95 -3.27 0.34
CA PRO A 391 -4.84 -4.11 1.52
C PRO A 391 -4.15 -3.35 2.65
N LEU A 392 -4.54 -3.63 3.88
CA LEU A 392 -3.83 -3.20 5.08
C LEU A 392 -3.97 -4.25 6.18
N ILE A 393 -2.87 -4.86 6.56
CA ILE A 393 -2.78 -5.83 7.64
C ILE A 393 -1.76 -5.31 8.65
N VAL A 394 -2.10 -5.29 9.93
CA VAL A 394 -1.21 -4.83 10.99
C VAL A 394 -1.11 -5.88 12.08
N ARG A 395 0.08 -6.43 12.27
CA ARG A 395 0.40 -7.31 13.39
C ARG A 395 1.08 -6.51 14.49
N LEU A 396 0.46 -6.46 15.66
CA LEU A 396 1.07 -5.85 16.84
C LEU A 396 2.06 -6.82 17.51
N PRO A 397 3.05 -6.33 18.30
CA PRO A 397 3.96 -7.14 19.07
C PRO A 397 3.23 -8.12 20.01
N ASP A 398 3.79 -9.31 20.25
CA ASP A 398 3.18 -10.33 21.11
C ASP A 398 2.96 -9.84 22.55
N ARG A 399 3.81 -8.93 23.03
CA ARG A 399 3.67 -8.31 24.37
C ARG A 399 2.52 -7.33 24.50
N MET A 400 1.90 -6.91 23.39
CA MET A 400 0.71 -6.05 23.42
C MET A 400 -0.55 -6.90 23.49
N GLU A 401 -1.43 -6.58 24.44
CA GLU A 401 -2.75 -7.23 24.49
C GLU A 401 -3.54 -6.91 23.21
N ARG A 402 -3.94 -7.97 22.49
CA ARG A 402 -4.87 -7.85 21.36
C ARG A 402 -6.28 -7.76 21.91
N LYS A 403 -6.93 -6.62 21.68
CA LYS A 403 -8.36 -6.46 21.98
C LYS A 403 -9.15 -6.71 20.71
N ARG A 404 -10.12 -7.64 20.78
CA ARG A 404 -11.02 -7.89 19.64
C ARG A 404 -11.84 -6.63 19.39
N PRO A 405 -11.77 -6.00 18.20
CA PRO A 405 -12.73 -4.99 17.80
C PRO A 405 -14.13 -5.62 17.78
N GLY A 406 -15.16 -4.81 18.03
CA GLY A 406 -16.54 -5.27 17.89
C GLY A 406 -16.76 -5.85 16.49
N ARG A 407 -17.41 -7.02 16.43
CA ARG A 407 -17.65 -7.77 15.19
C ARG A 407 -18.33 -6.88 14.16
N ALA A 408 -17.67 -6.63 13.03
CA ALA A 408 -18.33 -6.04 11.86
C ALA A 408 -19.40 -7.02 11.36
N GLU A 409 -20.68 -6.65 11.44
CA GLU A 409 -21.79 -7.57 11.15
C GLU A 409 -22.01 -7.82 9.66
N THR A 410 -21.45 -7.01 8.76
CA THR A 410 -21.66 -7.18 7.32
C THR A 410 -20.47 -6.64 6.51
N SER A 411 -19.77 -7.53 5.83
CA SER A 411 -18.96 -7.15 4.66
C SER A 411 -19.92 -6.74 3.53
N VAL A 412 -19.77 -5.54 3.00
CA VAL A 412 -20.43 -5.06 1.78
C VAL A 412 -19.90 -5.84 0.56
N TYR A 413 -18.81 -6.55 0.72
CA TYR A 413 -18.05 -7.28 -0.29
C TYR A 413 -18.36 -8.76 -0.19
N GLY A 414 -18.99 -9.31 -1.17
CA GLY A 414 -19.37 -10.68 -1.51
C GLY A 414 -19.16 -11.86 -0.54
N PRO A 415 -19.70 -13.02 -0.85
CA PRO A 415 -19.71 -14.19 0.05
C PRO A 415 -18.33 -14.83 0.28
N ASN A 416 -17.32 -14.47 -0.49
CA ASN A 416 -15.97 -15.04 -0.45
C ASN A 416 -15.00 -14.26 0.46
N PHE A 417 -15.46 -13.15 1.04
CA PHE A 417 -14.64 -12.37 1.97
C PHE A 417 -14.42 -13.18 3.26
N GLY A 418 -13.19 -13.60 3.52
CA GLY A 418 -12.83 -14.35 4.72
C GLY A 418 -13.21 -13.56 5.98
N LYS A 419 -13.70 -14.25 7.03
CA LYS A 419 -13.95 -13.61 8.32
C LYS A 419 -12.68 -13.72 9.15
N GLY A 420 -11.97 -12.60 9.33
CA GLY A 420 -10.91 -12.48 10.33
C GLY A 420 -11.52 -12.24 11.72
N ASP A 421 -10.91 -12.80 12.75
CA ASP A 421 -11.34 -12.53 14.14
C ASP A 421 -11.04 -11.09 14.58
N TYR A 422 -10.24 -10.34 13.79
CA TYR A 422 -9.75 -9.00 14.08
C TYR A 422 -9.94 -8.02 12.91
N ASP A 423 -11.12 -8.04 12.30
CA ASP A 423 -11.45 -7.11 11.22
C ASP A 423 -11.78 -5.72 11.78
N ILE A 424 -11.19 -4.69 11.13
CA ILE A 424 -11.50 -3.28 11.36
C ILE A 424 -12.15 -2.74 10.10
N SER A 425 -13.39 -2.26 10.24
CA SER A 425 -14.21 -1.76 9.13
C SER A 425 -14.21 -0.24 8.99
N GLU A 426 -13.63 0.47 9.93
CA GLU A 426 -13.47 1.91 9.87
C GLU A 426 -12.58 2.30 8.68
N MET A 427 -12.99 3.35 7.97
CA MET A 427 -12.25 3.84 6.81
C MET A 427 -10.94 4.50 7.23
N VAL A 428 -9.82 3.95 6.74
CA VAL A 428 -8.48 4.51 6.92
C VAL A 428 -7.87 4.88 5.58
N GLN A 429 -6.90 5.78 5.59
CA GLN A 429 -6.22 6.24 4.40
C GLN A 429 -4.70 6.19 4.58
N ASN A 430 -3.92 6.07 3.51
CA ASN A 430 -2.46 5.94 3.60
C ASN A 430 -1.77 7.12 4.31
N ILE A 431 -2.40 8.29 4.38
CA ILE A 431 -1.92 9.44 5.18
C ILE A 431 -1.97 9.16 6.70
N ASP A 432 -2.76 8.20 7.15
CA ASP A 432 -2.93 7.83 8.56
C ASP A 432 -1.78 6.95 9.08
N ILE A 433 -0.98 6.39 8.18
CA ILE A 433 0.12 5.48 8.54
C ILE A 433 1.21 6.24 9.32
N ALA A 434 1.61 7.42 8.85
CA ALA A 434 2.65 8.23 9.51
C ALA A 434 2.28 8.57 10.97
N PRO A 435 1.10 9.18 11.27
CA PRO A 435 0.71 9.45 12.65
C PRO A 435 0.51 8.18 13.48
N THR A 436 0.06 7.08 12.90
CA THR A 436 -0.07 5.79 13.62
C THR A 436 1.29 5.23 14.05
N ILE A 437 2.29 5.30 13.16
CA ILE A 437 3.67 4.87 13.47
C ILE A 437 4.27 5.77 14.55
N LEU A 438 4.07 7.07 14.47
CA LEU A 438 4.58 8.03 15.47
C LEU A 438 3.93 7.82 16.86
N GLU A 439 2.60 7.68 16.91
CA GLU A 439 1.91 7.36 18.17
C GLU A 439 2.40 6.04 18.78
N TYR A 440 2.56 5.00 17.93
CA TYR A 440 3.09 3.71 18.37
C TYR A 440 4.50 3.83 18.95
N ALA A 441 5.34 4.68 18.37
CA ALA A 441 6.70 4.94 18.81
C ALA A 441 6.78 5.88 20.02
N GLY A 442 5.66 6.49 20.44
CA GLY A 442 5.63 7.51 21.50
C GLY A 442 6.26 8.83 21.07
N VAL A 443 6.29 9.13 19.78
CA VAL A 443 6.81 10.35 19.18
C VAL A 443 5.65 11.30 18.89
N GLU A 444 5.85 12.59 19.16
CA GLU A 444 4.84 13.63 18.92
C GLU A 444 4.45 13.69 17.43
N ILE A 445 3.15 13.74 17.16
CA ILE A 445 2.60 13.88 15.82
C ILE A 445 2.56 15.37 15.48
N PRO A 446 3.23 15.83 14.40
CA PRO A 446 3.18 17.24 14.00
C PRO A 446 1.77 17.68 13.59
N GLU A 447 1.37 18.90 13.99
CA GLU A 447 0.08 19.51 13.61
C GLU A 447 -0.12 19.65 12.09
N GLU A 448 0.96 19.65 11.31
CA GLU A 448 0.90 19.74 9.86
C GLU A 448 0.54 18.43 9.16
N MET A 449 0.53 17.30 9.86
CA MET A 449 0.05 16.02 9.32
C MET A 449 -1.48 16.05 9.25
N GLN A 450 -2.02 15.63 8.11
CA GLN A 450 -3.46 15.65 7.84
C GLN A 450 -4.13 14.29 8.12
N GLY A 451 -3.32 13.26 8.31
CA GLY A 451 -3.77 11.91 8.70
C GLY A 451 -4.00 11.81 10.20
N GLU A 452 -4.77 10.81 10.60
CA GLU A 452 -5.14 10.51 11.98
C GLU A 452 -4.62 9.13 12.39
N SER A 453 -4.16 8.98 13.63
CA SER A 453 -3.70 7.66 14.10
C SER A 453 -4.87 6.69 14.33
N PHE A 454 -4.81 5.53 13.69
CA PHE A 454 -5.77 4.44 13.92
C PHE A 454 -5.30 3.42 14.99
N LEU A 455 -4.23 3.71 15.73
CA LEU A 455 -3.73 2.81 16.77
C LEU A 455 -4.79 2.51 17.84
N GLY A 456 -5.63 3.50 18.16
CA GLY A 456 -6.74 3.35 19.09
C GLY A 456 -7.77 2.31 18.64
N LEU A 457 -8.08 2.22 17.33
CA LEU A 457 -9.01 1.22 16.78
C LEU A 457 -8.50 -0.19 17.06
N MET A 458 -7.21 -0.46 16.83
CA MET A 458 -6.58 -1.75 17.14
C MET A 458 -6.56 -2.05 18.64
N LYS A 459 -6.53 -1.03 19.49
CA LYS A 459 -6.62 -1.17 20.96
C LYS A 459 -8.08 -1.31 21.46
N GLY A 460 -9.05 -1.34 20.56
CA GLY A 460 -10.47 -1.52 20.88
C GLY A 460 -11.18 -0.24 21.31
N THR A 461 -10.64 0.93 21.00
CA THR A 461 -11.36 2.20 21.14
C THR A 461 -12.43 2.26 20.06
N SER A 462 -13.67 2.57 20.45
CA SER A 462 -14.75 2.69 19.46
C SER A 462 -14.55 3.91 18.58
N ALA A 463 -14.99 3.86 17.32
CA ALA A 463 -14.86 4.96 16.37
C ALA A 463 -15.34 6.33 16.92
N LYS A 464 -16.47 6.34 17.63
CA LYS A 464 -17.03 7.57 18.25
C LYS A 464 -16.20 8.13 19.41
N ASP A 465 -15.40 7.27 20.06
CA ASP A 465 -14.58 7.65 21.22
C ASP A 465 -13.12 7.95 20.82
N MET A 466 -12.79 7.80 19.52
CA MET A 466 -11.48 8.19 18.99
C MET A 466 -11.29 9.70 19.13
N LYS A 467 -10.08 10.08 19.55
CA LYS A 467 -9.69 11.50 19.61
C LYS A 467 -9.05 11.85 18.27
N THR A 468 -9.73 12.67 17.50
CA THR A 468 -9.30 13.19 16.21
C THR A 468 -9.23 14.71 16.26
N ASP A 469 -8.54 15.33 15.33
CA ASP A 469 -8.42 16.79 15.24
C ASP A 469 -9.79 17.48 15.05
N THR A 470 -10.73 16.79 14.42
CA THR A 470 -12.11 17.29 14.26
C THR A 470 -12.91 17.28 15.57
N GLY A 471 -12.49 16.50 16.57
CA GLY A 471 -13.23 16.30 17.83
C GLY A 471 -14.55 15.54 17.68
N LYS A 472 -14.85 14.95 16.52
CA LYS A 472 -16.12 14.26 16.19
C LYS A 472 -16.02 12.72 16.25
N GLY A 473 -14.90 12.17 16.72
CA GLY A 473 -14.61 10.74 16.61
C GLY A 473 -13.92 10.41 15.29
N TRP A 474 -13.85 9.10 14.95
CA TRP A 474 -13.26 8.66 13.69
C TRP A 474 -14.09 9.12 12.50
N ARG A 475 -13.42 9.34 11.37
CA ARG A 475 -14.05 9.87 10.13
C ARG A 475 -15.09 8.89 9.55
N ASP A 476 -16.08 9.45 8.89
CA ASP A 476 -17.14 8.76 8.14
C ASP A 476 -17.07 9.01 6.63
N ALA A 477 -16.06 9.78 6.19
CA ALA A 477 -15.81 10.08 4.77
C ALA A 477 -14.32 10.25 4.49
N LEU A 478 -13.92 9.97 3.27
CA LEU A 478 -12.56 10.13 2.74
C LEU A 478 -12.56 11.12 1.59
N TYR A 479 -11.48 11.90 1.50
CA TYR A 479 -11.17 12.77 0.36
C TYR A 479 -10.12 12.12 -0.53
N TYR A 480 -10.31 12.21 -1.83
CA TYR A 480 -9.41 11.72 -2.87
C TYR A 480 -9.13 12.80 -3.90
N HIS A 481 -7.89 12.88 -4.43
CA HIS A 481 -7.59 13.75 -5.56
C HIS A 481 -6.45 13.18 -6.42
N TYR A 482 -6.74 12.98 -7.72
CA TYR A 482 -5.80 12.56 -8.76
C TYR A 482 -5.49 13.72 -9.70
N TYR A 483 -4.20 13.97 -9.97
CA TYR A 483 -3.73 15.20 -10.63
C TYR A 483 -3.07 14.96 -11.98
N GLU A 484 -2.58 13.73 -12.26
CA GLU A 484 -1.84 13.47 -13.49
C GLU A 484 -2.76 13.43 -14.71
N TYR A 485 -2.36 14.11 -15.79
CA TYR A 485 -3.01 14.06 -17.09
C TYR A 485 -2.11 14.72 -18.16
N PRO A 486 -1.97 14.15 -19.41
CA PRO A 486 -2.58 12.86 -19.82
C PRO A 486 -1.98 11.65 -19.10
N GLY A 487 -0.73 11.73 -18.59
CA GLY A 487 -0.04 10.61 -17.98
C GLY A 487 0.12 9.42 -18.94
N GLU A 488 0.19 8.23 -18.39
CA GLU A 488 0.39 6.98 -19.14
C GLU A 488 -0.89 6.45 -19.79
N HIS A 489 -2.05 6.67 -19.15
CA HIS A 489 -3.34 6.07 -19.54
C HIS A 489 -4.45 7.09 -19.80
N ALA A 490 -4.10 8.35 -19.99
CA ALA A 490 -5.03 9.44 -20.26
C ALA A 490 -6.22 9.55 -19.26
N VAL A 491 -6.04 9.05 -18.02
CA VAL A 491 -7.05 9.17 -16.96
C VAL A 491 -7.19 10.64 -16.57
N ARG A 492 -8.43 11.15 -16.62
CA ARG A 492 -8.73 12.56 -16.35
C ARG A 492 -8.53 12.90 -14.90
N ARG A 493 -8.05 14.12 -14.64
CA ARG A 493 -7.93 14.66 -13.30
C ARG A 493 -9.28 14.68 -12.61
N HIS A 494 -9.34 14.21 -11.39
CA HIS A 494 -10.59 14.15 -10.64
C HIS A 494 -10.33 14.19 -9.15
N TYR A 495 -11.32 14.66 -8.42
CA TYR A 495 -11.38 14.59 -6.97
C TYR A 495 -12.74 14.09 -6.53
N GLY A 496 -12.86 13.68 -5.29
CA GLY A 496 -14.14 13.19 -4.82
C GLY A 496 -14.18 12.91 -3.32
N ILE A 497 -15.36 12.46 -2.91
CA ILE A 497 -15.65 11.99 -1.56
C ILE A 497 -16.17 10.55 -1.61
N ARG A 498 -15.67 9.74 -0.71
CA ARG A 498 -16.17 8.40 -0.45
C ARG A 498 -16.67 8.33 0.98
N THR A 499 -17.98 8.10 1.16
CA THR A 499 -18.62 7.80 2.43
C THR A 499 -18.83 6.30 2.58
N GLU A 500 -19.36 5.80 3.69
CA GLU A 500 -19.67 4.36 3.85
C GLU A 500 -20.56 3.82 2.71
N ARG A 501 -21.44 4.63 2.15
CA ARG A 501 -22.43 4.19 1.14
C ARG A 501 -22.21 4.79 -0.25
N TYR A 502 -21.70 6.01 -0.35
CA TYR A 502 -21.66 6.73 -1.62
C TYR A 502 -20.23 7.07 -2.03
N SER A 503 -19.97 7.02 -3.33
CA SER A 503 -18.78 7.55 -3.97
C SER A 503 -19.20 8.63 -4.96
N LEU A 504 -18.74 9.86 -4.75
CA LEU A 504 -19.01 11.01 -5.63
C LEU A 504 -17.68 11.55 -6.12
N MET A 505 -17.51 11.66 -7.43
CA MET A 505 -16.28 12.16 -8.04
C MET A 505 -16.58 13.19 -9.15
N HIS A 506 -15.67 14.16 -9.28
CA HIS A 506 -15.72 15.22 -10.29
C HIS A 506 -14.48 15.15 -11.19
N PHE A 507 -14.68 14.89 -12.45
CA PHE A 507 -13.66 14.97 -13.50
C PHE A 507 -13.66 16.40 -14.05
N TYR A 508 -12.76 17.24 -13.55
CA TYR A 508 -12.84 18.70 -13.66
C TYR A 508 -12.05 19.31 -14.81
N HIS A 509 -11.38 18.54 -15.65
CA HIS A 509 -10.54 19.08 -16.72
C HIS A 509 -11.34 19.26 -18.03
N ASP A 510 -11.19 18.33 -18.96
CA ASP A 510 -11.77 18.41 -20.31
C ASP A 510 -13.20 17.83 -20.41
N THR A 511 -13.54 16.90 -19.55
CA THR A 511 -14.87 16.28 -19.53
C THR A 511 -15.90 17.04 -18.70
N ASP A 512 -15.48 17.76 -17.67
CA ASP A 512 -16.33 18.45 -16.68
C ASP A 512 -17.57 17.64 -16.31
N SER A 513 -17.33 16.41 -15.83
CA SER A 513 -18.38 15.44 -15.56
C SER A 513 -18.36 14.96 -14.12
N TRP A 514 -19.55 14.67 -13.61
CA TRP A 514 -19.75 14.12 -12.28
C TRP A 514 -20.23 12.68 -12.36
N GLU A 515 -19.71 11.86 -11.45
CA GLU A 515 -20.17 10.49 -11.25
C GLU A 515 -20.55 10.27 -9.78
N LEU A 516 -21.70 9.64 -9.55
CA LEU A 516 -22.21 9.28 -8.23
C LEU A 516 -22.66 7.81 -8.22
N TYR A 517 -22.17 7.06 -7.26
CA TYR A 517 -22.49 5.64 -7.10
C TYR A 517 -23.04 5.34 -5.70
N ASP A 518 -24.07 4.52 -5.62
CA ASP A 518 -24.57 3.91 -4.37
C ASP A 518 -23.89 2.55 -4.19
N LEU A 519 -22.78 2.51 -3.48
CA LEU A 519 -21.94 1.33 -3.29
C LEU A 519 -22.67 0.15 -2.64
N LYS A 520 -23.78 0.41 -1.97
CA LYS A 520 -24.61 -0.65 -1.38
C LYS A 520 -25.43 -1.40 -2.44
N ASN A 521 -25.94 -0.69 -3.43
CA ASN A 521 -26.80 -1.23 -4.48
C ASN A 521 -26.04 -1.49 -5.79
N ASP A 522 -24.95 -0.80 -5.99
CA ASP A 522 -24.06 -0.87 -7.16
C ASP A 522 -22.59 -0.90 -6.69
N PRO A 523 -22.13 -1.99 -6.04
CA PRO A 523 -20.78 -2.10 -5.54
C PRO A 523 -19.71 -2.13 -6.67
N LEU A 524 -20.12 -2.46 -7.90
CA LEU A 524 -19.25 -2.48 -9.08
C LEU A 524 -19.19 -1.14 -9.81
N GLN A 525 -19.86 -0.11 -9.30
CA GLN A 525 -19.85 1.25 -9.84
C GLN A 525 -20.18 1.34 -11.34
N MET A 526 -21.19 0.57 -11.77
CA MET A 526 -21.63 0.48 -13.15
C MET A 526 -22.61 1.59 -13.56
N HIS A 527 -23.38 2.11 -12.59
CA HIS A 527 -24.50 3.00 -12.88
C HIS A 527 -24.29 4.36 -12.25
N ASN A 528 -23.84 5.33 -13.07
CA ASN A 528 -23.76 6.72 -12.65
C ASN A 528 -25.17 7.30 -12.41
N ILE A 529 -25.53 7.49 -11.14
CA ILE A 529 -26.84 8.01 -10.73
C ILE A 529 -26.87 9.54 -10.58
N TYR A 530 -25.80 10.27 -10.88
CA TYR A 530 -25.65 11.71 -10.62
C TYR A 530 -26.83 12.54 -11.15
N HIS A 531 -27.38 12.21 -12.31
CA HIS A 531 -28.48 12.95 -12.96
C HIS A 531 -29.87 12.37 -12.66
N THR A 532 -29.99 11.45 -11.72
CA THR A 532 -31.28 10.84 -11.38
C THR A 532 -32.06 11.68 -10.35
N PRO A 533 -33.39 11.53 -10.27
CA PRO A 533 -34.18 12.16 -9.20
C PRO A 533 -33.77 11.72 -7.80
N GLU A 534 -33.27 10.50 -7.63
CA GLU A 534 -32.75 9.98 -6.37
C GLU A 534 -31.50 10.74 -5.93
N ALA A 535 -30.58 10.99 -6.83
CA ALA A 535 -29.37 11.76 -6.55
C ALA A 535 -29.69 13.19 -6.08
N ALA A 536 -30.75 13.81 -6.57
CA ALA A 536 -31.16 15.17 -6.17
C ALA A 536 -31.45 15.29 -4.65
N ILE A 537 -31.76 14.17 -3.98
CA ILE A 537 -32.00 14.13 -2.53
C ILE A 537 -30.67 14.03 -1.78
N ILE A 538 -29.70 13.31 -2.33
CA ILE A 538 -28.44 12.93 -1.68
C ILE A 538 -27.34 13.97 -1.92
N LEU A 539 -27.30 14.53 -3.13
CA LEU A 539 -26.22 15.44 -3.59
C LEU A 539 -25.99 16.66 -2.68
N PRO A 540 -27.03 17.35 -2.13
CA PRO A 540 -26.78 18.52 -1.29
C PRO A 540 -25.91 18.18 -0.06
N ASP A 541 -26.14 17.04 0.57
CA ASP A 541 -25.37 16.61 1.74
C ASP A 541 -23.97 16.13 1.36
N LEU A 542 -23.82 15.37 0.26
CA LEU A 542 -22.51 14.92 -0.23
C LEU A 542 -21.66 16.09 -0.68
N MET A 543 -22.23 17.05 -1.41
CA MET A 543 -21.51 18.25 -1.85
C MET A 543 -21.04 19.10 -0.68
N LYS A 544 -21.87 19.22 0.35
CA LYS A 544 -21.51 19.90 1.58
C LYS A 544 -20.35 19.20 2.29
N GLN A 545 -20.42 17.87 2.46
CA GLN A 545 -19.34 17.09 3.07
C GLN A 545 -18.05 17.16 2.26
N LEU A 546 -18.14 17.05 0.92
CA LEU A 546 -17.00 17.20 0.02
C LEU A 546 -16.33 18.57 0.23
N HIS A 547 -17.12 19.64 0.27
CA HIS A 547 -16.59 20.99 0.50
C HIS A 547 -15.95 21.12 1.89
N GLU A 548 -16.56 20.54 2.93
CA GLU A 548 -15.98 20.52 4.29
C GLU A 548 -14.62 19.80 4.31
N LEU A 549 -14.48 18.67 3.59
CA LEU A 549 -13.20 17.95 3.46
C LEU A 549 -12.15 18.76 2.68
N GLN A 550 -12.55 19.46 1.61
CA GLN A 550 -11.66 20.34 0.86
C GLN A 550 -11.13 21.47 1.72
N MET A 551 -11.99 22.06 2.55
CA MET A 551 -11.58 23.11 3.50
C MET A 551 -10.69 22.54 4.61
N LEU A 552 -11.03 21.36 5.14
CA LEU A 552 -10.24 20.68 6.19
C LEU A 552 -8.81 20.38 5.70
N TYR A 553 -8.70 19.84 4.50
CA TYR A 553 -7.41 19.44 3.93
C TYR A 553 -6.71 20.57 3.14
N GLU A 554 -7.31 21.78 3.11
CA GLU A 554 -6.75 22.95 2.43
C GLU A 554 -6.45 22.69 0.94
N ASP A 555 -7.33 21.99 0.22
CA ASP A 555 -7.18 21.78 -1.22
C ASP A 555 -7.82 22.90 -2.02
N PRO A 556 -7.02 23.82 -2.59
CA PRO A 556 -7.54 24.93 -3.38
C PRO A 556 -8.01 24.40 -4.73
N ILE A 557 -9.28 24.03 -4.84
CA ILE A 557 -9.87 23.70 -6.13
C ILE A 557 -10.07 25.00 -6.89
N GLN A 558 -9.37 25.11 -8.00
CA GLN A 558 -9.54 26.20 -8.96
C GLN A 558 -10.64 25.89 -9.97
#